data_15acf2be64a9e79f4833aae041c2dd9e
#
_entry.id   15acf2be64a9e79f4833aae041c2dd9e
#
_cell.length_a   1.000
_cell.length_b   1.000
_cell.length_c   1.000
_cell.angle_alpha   90.00
_cell.angle_beta   90.00
_cell.angle_gamma   90.00
#
_symmetry.space_group_name_H-M   'P 1'
#
loop_
_entity.id
_entity.type
_entity.pdbx_description
1 polymer ?
#
loop_
_entity_poly.entity_id
_entity_poly.type
_entity_poly.pdbx_seq_one_letter_code
_entity_poly.pdbx_strand_id
1 'polypeptide(L)'
;LMAVVSLVFVVIYFYCTFRKELKKSGANKKDHASYPDPKEAITDKRGFIASCIIFLCAVVLLVSHAQTGLTVSTIGVAIALITLIVAGKDALELLKKVDYKTLLFFVGLFVVVSGLEETGVLKILAGFIGSVSGGNIAVMIAIIIIVSAVASAFIDNIPFAATMIPVITDLASDVAGVNLTVLAWALAIGTDIGGSATPIGASANVVGIATAAREGHIIKWGKYCKYMAPATIIVVAISLAMIYVRYL
;
A
#
# COMPACT_ATOMS: atom_id res chain seq x y z
N LEU A 1 -9.47 -2.48 -13.39
CA LEU A 1 -8.82 -2.86 -14.65
C LEU A 1 -7.30 -2.69 -14.58
N MET A 2 -6.77 -1.52 -14.16
CA MET A 2 -5.31 -1.24 -14.04
C MET A 2 -4.58 -2.30 -13.22
N ALA A 3 -5.07 -2.61 -12.02
CA ALA A 3 -4.46 -3.61 -11.15
C ALA A 3 -4.38 -5.01 -11.80
N VAL A 4 -5.41 -5.41 -12.55
CA VAL A 4 -5.44 -6.70 -13.24
C VAL A 4 -4.39 -6.75 -14.36
N VAL A 5 -4.29 -5.69 -15.17
CA VAL A 5 -3.29 -5.61 -16.26
C VAL A 5 -1.88 -5.63 -15.68
N SER A 6 -1.64 -4.85 -14.63
CA SER A 6 -0.35 -4.81 -13.92
C SER A 6 0.00 -6.17 -13.30
N LEU A 7 -0.98 -6.85 -12.70
CA LEU A 7 -0.78 -8.18 -12.12
C LEU A 7 -0.41 -9.21 -13.19
N VAL A 8 -1.13 -9.23 -14.31
CA VAL A 8 -0.82 -10.14 -15.43
C VAL A 8 0.60 -9.88 -15.94
N PHE A 9 0.98 -8.61 -16.12
CA PHE A 9 2.34 -8.26 -16.50
C PHE A 9 3.38 -8.76 -15.51
N VAL A 10 3.17 -8.52 -14.20
CA VAL A 10 4.09 -8.94 -13.13
C VAL A 10 4.25 -10.45 -13.11
N VAL A 11 3.16 -11.21 -13.25
CA VAL A 11 3.21 -12.68 -13.32
C VAL A 11 4.04 -13.15 -14.51
N ILE A 12 3.81 -12.58 -15.69
CA ILE A 12 4.57 -12.91 -16.91
C ILE A 12 6.06 -12.55 -16.73
N TYR A 13 6.35 -11.35 -16.21
CA TYR A 13 7.71 -10.88 -15.97
C TYR A 13 8.48 -11.82 -15.04
N PHE A 14 7.91 -12.19 -13.89
CA PHE A 14 8.57 -13.08 -12.96
C PHE A 14 8.66 -14.51 -13.48
N TYR A 15 7.65 -15.00 -14.19
CA TYR A 15 7.73 -16.29 -14.83
C TYR A 15 8.89 -16.34 -15.85
N CYS A 16 9.02 -15.33 -16.71
CA CYS A 16 10.12 -15.27 -17.68
C CYS A 16 11.49 -15.16 -16.99
N THR A 17 11.58 -14.33 -15.95
CA THR A 17 12.81 -14.05 -15.22
C THR A 17 13.31 -15.28 -14.46
N PHE A 18 12.42 -15.98 -13.75
CA PHE A 18 12.76 -17.12 -12.89
C PHE A 18 12.48 -18.50 -13.52
N ARG A 19 12.10 -18.55 -14.79
CA ARG A 19 11.74 -19.78 -15.50
C ARG A 19 12.78 -20.91 -15.35
N LYS A 20 14.08 -20.57 -15.37
CA LYS A 20 15.16 -21.56 -15.23
C LYS A 20 15.22 -22.13 -13.81
N GLU A 21 15.01 -21.29 -12.79
CA GLU A 21 15.02 -21.68 -11.38
C GLU A 21 13.77 -22.52 -11.04
N LEU A 22 12.60 -22.09 -11.53
CA LEU A 22 11.34 -22.83 -11.37
C LEU A 22 11.41 -24.24 -11.98
N LYS A 23 12.03 -24.40 -13.15
CA LYS A 23 12.23 -25.72 -13.78
C LYS A 23 13.16 -26.61 -12.96
N LYS A 24 14.22 -26.06 -12.35
CA LYS A 24 15.15 -26.82 -11.48
C LYS A 24 14.46 -27.26 -10.20
N SER A 25 13.67 -26.39 -9.60
CA SER A 25 12.92 -26.71 -8.38
C SER A 25 11.83 -27.76 -8.61
N GLY A 26 11.16 -27.74 -9.76
CA GLY A 26 10.15 -28.74 -10.13
C GLY A 26 10.71 -30.13 -10.43
N ALA A 27 12.01 -30.25 -10.72
CA ALA A 27 12.69 -31.53 -10.93
C ALA A 27 13.08 -32.22 -9.60
N ASN A 28 13.17 -31.49 -8.50
CA ASN A 28 13.53 -32.00 -7.18
C ASN A 28 12.26 -32.31 -6.34
N LYS A 29 11.35 -33.11 -6.88
CA LYS A 29 10.08 -33.51 -6.25
C LYS A 29 10.21 -34.39 -5.00
N LYS A 30 11.38 -34.54 -4.38
CA LYS A 30 11.57 -35.40 -3.23
C LYS A 30 11.48 -34.77 -1.85
N ASP A 31 11.45 -33.44 -1.78
CA ASP A 31 11.17 -32.74 -0.53
C ASP A 31 9.72 -32.23 -0.53
N HIS A 32 8.77 -33.15 -0.29
CA HIS A 32 7.49 -32.73 0.26
C HIS A 32 7.78 -32.19 1.66
N ALA A 33 8.02 -30.89 1.78
CA ALA A 33 7.89 -30.24 3.07
C ALA A 33 6.50 -30.63 3.59
N SER A 34 6.47 -31.41 4.67
CA SER A 34 5.23 -31.75 5.36
C SER A 34 4.71 -30.43 5.94
N TYR A 35 3.82 -29.78 5.21
CA TYR A 35 3.13 -28.61 5.74
C TYR A 35 2.29 -29.05 6.93
N PRO A 36 2.35 -28.36 8.08
CA PRO A 36 1.48 -28.66 9.21
C PRO A 36 0.02 -28.62 8.77
N ASP A 37 -0.81 -29.51 9.28
CA ASP A 37 -2.24 -29.52 8.97
C ASP A 37 -2.84 -28.16 9.39
N PRO A 38 -3.46 -27.40 8.49
CA PRO A 38 -4.11 -26.12 8.83
C PRO A 38 -5.11 -26.24 9.97
N LYS A 39 -5.68 -27.43 10.19
CA LYS A 39 -6.60 -27.70 11.31
C LYS A 39 -5.92 -27.69 12.67
N GLU A 40 -4.64 -28.03 12.74
CA GLU A 40 -3.85 -28.02 13.99
C GLU A 40 -3.53 -26.59 14.43
N ALA A 41 -3.50 -25.64 13.51
CA ALA A 41 -3.28 -24.22 13.82
C ALA A 41 -4.50 -23.56 14.50
N ILE A 42 -5.70 -24.16 14.37
CA ILE A 42 -6.93 -23.60 14.95
C ILE A 42 -7.15 -24.25 16.32
N THR A 43 -6.58 -23.65 17.36
CA THR A 43 -6.71 -24.11 18.75
C THR A 43 -8.08 -23.78 19.36
N ASP A 44 -8.65 -22.63 19.02
CA ASP A 44 -10.00 -22.21 19.42
C ASP A 44 -10.90 -21.97 18.20
N LYS A 45 -11.78 -22.94 17.91
CA LYS A 45 -12.71 -22.87 16.78
C LYS A 45 -13.75 -21.74 16.92
N ARG A 46 -14.22 -21.44 18.16
CA ARG A 46 -15.22 -20.40 18.38
C ARG A 46 -14.62 -19.02 18.18
N GLY A 47 -13.45 -18.77 18.76
CA GLY A 47 -12.71 -17.51 18.56
C GLY A 47 -12.33 -17.32 17.08
N PHE A 48 -11.91 -18.38 16.39
CA PHE A 48 -11.61 -18.31 14.97
C PHE A 48 -12.84 -17.92 14.12
N ILE A 49 -13.98 -18.56 14.33
CA ILE A 49 -15.23 -18.24 13.61
C ILE A 49 -15.68 -16.79 13.90
N ALA A 50 -15.64 -16.38 15.17
CA ALA A 50 -15.99 -15.01 15.56
C ALA A 50 -15.06 -13.99 14.87
N SER A 51 -13.75 -14.23 14.85
CA SER A 51 -12.78 -13.37 14.17
C SER A 51 -13.03 -13.30 12.66
N CYS A 52 -13.35 -14.43 12.01
CA CYS A 52 -13.71 -14.45 10.59
C CYS A 52 -14.98 -13.61 10.30
N ILE A 53 -16.00 -13.72 11.15
CA ILE A 53 -17.23 -12.94 11.00
C ILE A 53 -16.95 -11.45 11.16
N ILE A 54 -16.21 -11.06 12.21
CA ILE A 54 -15.83 -9.66 12.46
C ILE A 54 -15.03 -9.11 11.28
N PHE A 55 -14.05 -9.88 10.78
CA PHE A 55 -13.26 -9.48 9.62
C PHE A 55 -14.13 -9.27 8.37
N LEU A 56 -15.03 -10.20 8.06
CA LEU A 56 -15.94 -10.07 6.93
C LEU A 56 -16.88 -8.87 7.09
N CYS A 57 -17.42 -8.64 8.30
CA CYS A 57 -18.20 -7.45 8.59
C CYS A 57 -17.40 -6.17 8.37
N ALA A 58 -16.13 -6.12 8.81
CA ALA A 58 -15.25 -4.99 8.57
C ALA A 58 -15.04 -4.73 7.07
N VAL A 59 -14.77 -5.78 6.28
CA VAL A 59 -14.60 -5.67 4.82
C VAL A 59 -15.87 -5.15 4.16
N VAL A 60 -17.04 -5.71 4.50
CA VAL A 60 -18.32 -5.28 3.93
C VAL A 60 -18.60 -3.82 4.26
N LEU A 61 -18.41 -3.40 5.51
CA LEU A 61 -18.62 -2.00 5.94
C LEU A 61 -17.64 -1.04 5.24
N LEU A 62 -16.37 -1.44 5.11
CA LEU A 62 -15.37 -0.63 4.41
C LEU A 62 -15.64 -0.52 2.91
N VAL A 63 -16.14 -1.56 2.26
CA VAL A 63 -16.52 -1.51 0.83
C VAL A 63 -17.78 -0.66 0.63
N SER A 64 -18.71 -0.72 1.57
CA SER A 64 -20.00 0.00 1.49
C SER A 64 -19.98 1.40 2.16
N HIS A 65 -18.84 1.87 2.69
CA HIS A 65 -18.76 3.11 3.47
C HIS A 65 -19.30 4.34 2.71
N ALA A 66 -19.02 4.43 1.42
CA ALA A 66 -19.47 5.54 0.57
C ALA A 66 -21.01 5.56 0.40
N GLN A 67 -21.67 4.39 0.50
CA GLN A 67 -23.12 4.24 0.36
C GLN A 67 -23.83 4.41 1.70
N THR A 68 -23.19 3.98 2.79
CA THR A 68 -23.75 4.04 4.16
C THR A 68 -23.56 5.38 4.84
N GLY A 69 -22.69 6.25 4.31
CA GLY A 69 -22.30 7.52 4.93
C GLY A 69 -21.46 7.37 6.20
N LEU A 70 -21.07 6.16 6.56
CA LEU A 70 -20.19 5.89 7.70
C LEU A 70 -18.75 6.24 7.32
N THR A 71 -18.05 6.97 8.19
CA THR A 71 -16.63 7.24 7.98
C THR A 71 -15.80 5.98 8.27
N VAL A 72 -14.66 5.84 7.60
CA VAL A 72 -13.71 4.74 7.83
C VAL A 72 -13.28 4.68 9.31
N SER A 73 -13.11 5.84 9.94
CA SER A 73 -12.77 5.96 11.37
C SER A 73 -13.86 5.38 12.27
N THR A 74 -15.14 5.71 12.00
CA THR A 74 -16.28 5.19 12.74
C THR A 74 -16.37 3.66 12.64
N ILE A 75 -16.17 3.13 11.42
CA ILE A 75 -16.15 1.68 11.19
C ILE A 75 -15.00 1.05 11.98
N GLY A 76 -13.79 1.64 11.92
CA GLY A 76 -12.62 1.12 12.64
C GLY A 76 -12.84 1.06 14.15
N VAL A 77 -13.37 2.13 14.75
CA VAL A 77 -13.69 2.17 16.19
C VAL A 77 -14.77 1.15 16.54
N ALA A 78 -15.83 1.04 15.75
CA ALA A 78 -16.90 0.08 16.01
C ALA A 78 -16.39 -1.37 15.96
N ILE A 79 -15.60 -1.72 14.95
CA ILE A 79 -15.00 -3.07 14.82
C ILE A 79 -14.03 -3.35 15.97
N ALA A 80 -13.21 -2.39 16.39
CA ALA A 80 -12.31 -2.53 17.53
C ALA A 80 -13.09 -2.81 18.82
N LEU A 81 -14.17 -2.06 19.08
CA LEU A 81 -15.02 -2.25 20.25
C LEU A 81 -15.72 -3.63 20.22
N ILE A 82 -16.28 -4.02 19.08
CA ILE A 82 -16.90 -5.35 18.93
C ILE A 82 -15.86 -6.45 19.18
N THR A 83 -14.65 -6.32 18.65
CA THR A 83 -13.58 -7.28 18.86
C THR A 83 -13.23 -7.41 20.34
N LEU A 84 -13.11 -6.31 21.09
CA LEU A 84 -12.83 -6.32 22.51
C LEU A 84 -13.97 -6.94 23.32
N ILE A 85 -15.24 -6.66 22.96
CA ILE A 85 -16.41 -7.25 23.62
C ILE A 85 -16.44 -8.76 23.41
N VAL A 86 -16.21 -9.22 22.17
CA VAL A 86 -16.19 -10.65 21.85
C VAL A 86 -15.00 -11.37 22.51
N ALA A 87 -13.85 -10.71 22.63
CA ALA A 87 -12.69 -11.26 23.33
C ALA A 87 -12.92 -11.45 24.84
N GLY A 88 -13.82 -10.68 25.44
CA GLY A 88 -14.21 -10.83 26.83
C GLY A 88 -13.01 -10.78 27.80
N LYS A 89 -12.66 -11.92 28.40
CA LYS A 89 -11.54 -12.00 29.35
C LYS A 89 -10.17 -11.74 28.72
N ASP A 90 -10.02 -12.04 27.43
CA ASP A 90 -8.78 -11.88 26.68
C ASP A 90 -8.59 -10.47 26.10
N ALA A 91 -9.58 -9.58 26.30
CA ALA A 91 -9.54 -8.20 25.78
C ALA A 91 -8.30 -7.43 26.26
N LEU A 92 -7.91 -7.60 27.55
CA LEU A 92 -6.72 -6.93 28.09
C LEU A 92 -5.42 -7.44 27.45
N GLU A 93 -5.36 -8.73 27.11
CA GLU A 93 -4.22 -9.31 26.43
C GLU A 93 -4.14 -8.81 24.99
N LEU A 94 -5.27 -8.68 24.28
CA LEU A 94 -5.34 -8.08 22.96
C LEU A 94 -4.88 -6.62 22.98
N LEU A 95 -5.31 -5.83 23.96
CA LEU A 95 -4.86 -4.44 24.10
C LEU A 95 -3.34 -4.34 24.30
N LYS A 96 -2.73 -5.27 25.03
CA LYS A 96 -1.25 -5.30 25.20
C LYS A 96 -0.52 -5.65 23.90
N LYS A 97 -1.16 -6.35 22.96
CA LYS A 97 -0.60 -6.72 21.65
C LYS A 97 -0.74 -5.61 20.59
N VAL A 98 -1.47 -4.54 20.89
CA VAL A 98 -1.61 -3.39 19.99
C VAL A 98 -0.25 -2.74 19.75
N ASP A 99 0.05 -2.43 18.51
CA ASP A 99 1.27 -1.72 18.13
C ASP A 99 1.13 -0.21 18.40
N TYR A 100 1.30 0.16 19.67
CA TYR A 100 1.26 1.57 20.09
C TYR A 100 2.36 2.43 19.46
N LYS A 101 3.48 1.83 19.04
CA LYS A 101 4.56 2.58 18.36
C LYS A 101 4.09 3.09 17.01
N THR A 102 3.44 2.23 16.23
CA THR A 102 2.83 2.61 14.95
C THR A 102 1.72 3.64 15.14
N LEU A 103 0.87 3.50 16.16
CA LEU A 103 -0.16 4.50 16.46
C LEU A 103 0.44 5.87 16.79
N LEU A 104 1.44 5.92 17.68
CA LEU A 104 2.13 7.16 18.04
C LEU A 104 2.89 7.76 16.84
N PHE A 105 3.47 6.93 16.00
CA PHE A 105 4.09 7.38 14.75
C PHE A 105 3.08 8.11 13.86
N PHE A 106 1.87 7.56 13.63
CA PHE A 106 0.86 8.23 12.84
C PHE A 106 0.35 9.52 13.48
N VAL A 107 0.15 9.54 14.81
CA VAL A 107 -0.20 10.77 15.52
C VAL A 107 0.86 11.85 15.28
N GLY A 108 2.14 11.53 15.47
CA GLY A 108 3.25 12.44 15.19
C GLY A 108 3.31 12.90 13.75
N LEU A 109 3.11 11.97 12.80
CA LEU A 109 3.07 12.27 11.38
C LEU A 109 2.00 13.31 11.04
N PHE A 110 0.76 13.10 11.49
CA PHE A 110 -0.33 14.03 11.22
C PHE A 110 -0.13 15.39 11.86
N VAL A 111 0.48 15.45 13.05
CA VAL A 111 0.86 16.73 13.70
C VAL A 111 1.89 17.48 12.83
N VAL A 112 2.90 16.79 12.32
CA VAL A 112 3.91 17.41 11.43
C VAL A 112 3.28 17.86 10.10
N VAL A 113 2.46 17.02 9.47
CA VAL A 113 1.77 17.37 8.20
C VAL A 113 0.87 18.57 8.40
N SER A 114 0.09 18.63 9.49
CA SER A 114 -0.74 19.79 9.82
C SER A 114 0.10 21.06 10.03
N GLY A 115 1.26 20.94 10.67
CA GLY A 115 2.19 22.08 10.81
C GLY A 115 2.74 22.56 9.46
N LEU A 116 3.03 21.65 8.53
CA LEU A 116 3.47 22.00 7.18
C LEU A 116 2.34 22.66 6.35
N GLU A 117 1.10 22.25 6.55
CA GLU A 117 -0.08 22.82 5.93
C GLU A 117 -0.32 24.26 6.46
N GLU A 118 -0.38 24.45 7.76
CA GLU A 118 -0.57 25.75 8.42
C GLU A 118 0.54 26.77 8.08
N THR A 119 1.78 26.31 7.93
CA THR A 119 2.91 27.16 7.52
C THR A 119 2.95 27.46 6.01
N GLY A 120 2.04 26.88 5.22
CA GLY A 120 1.96 27.07 3.78
C GLY A 120 3.03 26.37 2.96
N VAL A 121 3.87 25.54 3.56
CA VAL A 121 4.93 24.78 2.85
C VAL A 121 4.34 23.84 1.80
N LEU A 122 3.23 23.16 2.13
CA LEU A 122 2.56 22.26 1.19
C LEU A 122 1.94 23.03 0.02
N LYS A 123 1.45 24.26 0.24
CA LYS A 123 0.94 25.13 -0.80
C LYS A 123 2.05 25.61 -1.77
N ILE A 124 3.26 25.88 -1.25
CA ILE A 124 4.43 26.19 -2.08
C ILE A 124 4.77 24.98 -2.97
N LEU A 125 4.74 23.77 -2.43
CA LEU A 125 4.97 22.56 -3.21
C LEU A 125 3.92 22.36 -4.30
N ALA A 126 2.64 22.56 -3.99
CA ALA A 126 1.55 22.51 -4.95
C ALA A 126 1.76 23.55 -6.07
N GLY A 127 2.07 24.80 -5.71
CA GLY A 127 2.38 25.86 -6.67
C GLY A 127 3.57 25.55 -7.57
N PHE A 128 4.61 24.92 -7.02
CA PHE A 128 5.76 24.46 -7.80
C PHE A 128 5.36 23.38 -8.83
N ILE A 129 4.59 22.38 -8.42
CA ILE A 129 4.08 21.33 -9.34
C ILE A 129 3.18 21.98 -10.41
N GLY A 130 2.30 22.88 -10.03
CA GLY A 130 1.42 23.64 -10.95
C GLY A 130 2.23 24.43 -11.98
N SER A 131 3.28 25.15 -11.55
CA SER A 131 4.13 25.96 -12.42
C SER A 131 4.96 25.09 -13.38
N VAL A 132 5.58 24.03 -12.90
CA VAL A 132 6.39 23.11 -13.73
C VAL A 132 5.53 22.37 -14.75
N SER A 133 4.29 22.04 -14.39
CA SER A 133 3.34 21.42 -15.31
C SER A 133 2.79 22.38 -16.35
N GLY A 134 2.97 23.69 -16.18
CA GLY A 134 2.39 24.72 -17.04
C GLY A 134 0.87 24.68 -17.09
N GLY A 135 0.21 24.15 -16.05
CA GLY A 135 -1.24 23.91 -16.03
C GLY A 135 -1.69 22.70 -16.86
N ASN A 136 -0.77 21.96 -17.46
CA ASN A 136 -1.10 20.78 -18.25
C ASN A 136 -1.35 19.59 -17.33
N ILE A 137 -2.60 19.09 -17.36
CA ILE A 137 -3.08 17.99 -16.50
C ILE A 137 -2.27 16.71 -16.74
N ALA A 138 -1.92 16.40 -17.99
CA ALA A 138 -1.13 15.20 -18.31
C ALA A 138 0.26 15.24 -17.66
N VAL A 139 0.92 16.39 -17.75
CA VAL A 139 2.24 16.60 -17.13
C VAL A 139 2.13 16.55 -15.60
N MET A 140 1.09 17.15 -15.03
CA MET A 140 0.83 17.12 -13.59
C MET A 140 0.64 15.70 -13.07
N ILE A 141 -0.17 14.88 -13.74
CA ILE A 141 -0.36 13.46 -13.42
C ILE A 141 0.97 12.71 -13.48
N ALA A 142 1.76 12.93 -14.54
CA ALA A 142 3.07 12.28 -14.68
C ALA A 142 4.02 12.65 -13.55
N ILE A 143 4.10 13.93 -13.18
CA ILE A 143 4.94 14.41 -12.07
C ILE A 143 4.51 13.74 -10.77
N ILE A 144 3.21 13.74 -10.45
CA ILE A 144 2.70 13.14 -9.22
C ILE A 144 3.02 11.65 -9.16
N ILE A 145 2.74 10.88 -10.22
CA ILE A 145 3.04 9.44 -10.26
C ILE A 145 4.53 9.17 -10.08
N ILE A 146 5.38 9.87 -10.84
CA ILE A 146 6.84 9.60 -10.84
C ILE A 146 7.45 10.01 -9.50
N VAL A 147 7.14 11.21 -9.01
CA VAL A 147 7.66 11.69 -7.72
C VAL A 147 7.18 10.80 -6.59
N SER A 148 5.90 10.41 -6.60
CA SER A 148 5.35 9.51 -5.60
C SER A 148 6.00 8.13 -5.64
N ALA A 149 6.24 7.58 -6.83
CA ALA A 149 6.89 6.28 -6.99
C ALA A 149 8.36 6.31 -6.52
N VAL A 150 9.10 7.37 -6.84
CA VAL A 150 10.50 7.52 -6.41
C VAL A 150 10.58 7.72 -4.89
N ALA A 151 9.73 8.59 -4.33
CA ALA A 151 9.72 8.83 -2.89
C ALA A 151 9.30 7.57 -2.11
N SER A 152 8.24 6.90 -2.55
CA SER A 152 7.73 5.69 -1.91
C SER A 152 8.69 4.49 -2.03
N ALA A 153 9.63 4.51 -2.96
CA ALA A 153 10.69 3.50 -3.00
C ALA A 153 11.59 3.52 -1.74
N PHE A 154 11.63 4.62 -1.00
CA PHE A 154 12.49 4.81 0.18
C PHE A 154 11.72 5.16 1.45
N ILE A 155 10.51 5.66 1.31
CA ILE A 155 9.60 6.07 2.40
C ILE A 155 8.36 5.19 2.29
N ASP A 156 7.86 4.67 3.42
CA ASP A 156 6.62 3.87 3.42
C ASP A 156 5.47 4.64 2.74
N ASN A 157 4.68 3.95 1.94
CA ASN A 157 3.63 4.53 1.09
C ASN A 157 2.59 5.33 1.88
N ILE A 158 2.18 4.87 3.07
CA ILE A 158 1.13 5.51 3.86
C ILE A 158 1.55 6.90 4.37
N PRO A 159 2.71 7.08 5.03
CA PRO A 159 3.20 8.39 5.44
C PRO A 159 3.35 9.38 4.29
N PHE A 160 3.91 8.91 3.18
CA PHE A 160 4.10 9.75 2.01
C PHE A 160 2.78 10.20 1.40
N ALA A 161 1.84 9.26 1.20
CA ALA A 161 0.51 9.57 0.68
C ALA A 161 -0.22 10.58 1.58
N ALA A 162 -0.18 10.38 2.91
CA ALA A 162 -0.80 11.31 3.86
C ALA A 162 -0.26 12.74 3.74
N THR A 163 1.05 12.90 3.52
CA THR A 163 1.69 14.20 3.32
C THR A 163 1.28 14.84 1.99
N MET A 164 1.06 14.04 0.95
CA MET A 164 0.73 14.54 -0.39
C MET A 164 -0.76 14.84 -0.60
N ILE A 165 -1.66 14.34 0.26
CA ILE A 165 -3.10 14.61 0.13
C ILE A 165 -3.42 16.11 0.11
N PRO A 166 -2.95 16.94 1.06
CA PRO A 166 -3.17 18.39 0.98
C PRO A 166 -2.62 19.01 -0.30
N VAL A 167 -1.43 18.58 -0.75
CA VAL A 167 -0.80 19.10 -1.97
C VAL A 167 -1.67 18.86 -3.20
N ILE A 168 -2.21 17.66 -3.40
CA ILE A 168 -3.09 17.38 -4.54
C ILE A 168 -4.47 18.05 -4.39
N THR A 169 -4.91 18.31 -3.17
CA THR A 169 -6.14 19.08 -2.90
C THR A 169 -5.99 20.52 -3.31
N ASP A 170 -4.88 21.16 -2.92
CA ASP A 170 -4.55 22.54 -3.34
C ASP A 170 -4.42 22.65 -4.86
N LEU A 171 -3.71 21.69 -5.50
CA LEU A 171 -3.60 21.64 -6.96
C LEU A 171 -4.95 21.54 -7.66
N ALA A 172 -5.87 20.74 -7.13
CA ALA A 172 -7.20 20.59 -7.70
C ALA A 172 -8.08 21.85 -7.50
N SER A 173 -7.81 22.63 -6.45
CA SER A 173 -8.53 23.89 -6.20
C SER A 173 -7.97 25.06 -7.00
N ASP A 174 -6.64 25.13 -7.17
CA ASP A 174 -5.95 26.28 -7.75
C ASP A 174 -5.86 26.20 -9.29
N VAL A 175 -5.95 24.99 -9.88
CA VAL A 175 -5.84 24.80 -11.33
C VAL A 175 -7.17 24.41 -11.94
N ALA A 176 -7.73 25.30 -12.77
CA ALA A 176 -9.01 25.07 -13.42
C ALA A 176 -9.00 23.79 -14.30
N GLY A 177 -10.04 22.97 -14.16
CA GLY A 177 -10.22 21.75 -14.95
C GLY A 177 -9.50 20.52 -14.37
N VAL A 178 -8.76 20.65 -13.28
CA VAL A 178 -8.13 19.52 -12.60
C VAL A 178 -9.12 18.81 -11.69
N ASN A 179 -9.25 17.50 -11.85
CA ASN A 179 -10.13 16.69 -11.01
C ASN A 179 -9.31 16.03 -9.90
N LEU A 180 -9.65 16.31 -8.62
CA LEU A 180 -9.02 15.72 -7.45
C LEU A 180 -9.00 14.21 -7.50
N THR A 181 -10.04 13.55 -8.00
CA THR A 181 -10.10 12.10 -8.12
C THR A 181 -8.99 11.56 -9.01
N VAL A 182 -8.65 12.25 -10.10
CA VAL A 182 -7.57 11.81 -11.01
C VAL A 182 -6.20 11.96 -10.35
N LEU A 183 -5.97 13.08 -9.63
CA LEU A 183 -4.74 13.27 -8.87
C LEU A 183 -4.61 12.28 -7.70
N ALA A 184 -5.71 11.96 -7.04
CA ALA A 184 -5.75 10.95 -5.99
C ALA A 184 -5.39 9.55 -6.52
N TRP A 185 -5.89 9.18 -7.71
CA TRP A 185 -5.47 7.95 -8.37
C TRP A 185 -3.99 7.98 -8.76
N ALA A 186 -3.49 9.10 -9.28
CA ALA A 186 -2.09 9.28 -9.61
C ALA A 186 -1.19 9.09 -8.37
N LEU A 187 -1.55 9.73 -7.26
CA LEU A 187 -0.86 9.60 -5.98
C LEU A 187 -0.89 8.17 -5.45
N ALA A 188 -2.07 7.57 -5.36
CA ALA A 188 -2.25 6.21 -4.82
C ALA A 188 -1.45 5.17 -5.62
N ILE A 189 -1.52 5.23 -6.94
CA ILE A 189 -0.81 4.31 -7.82
C ILE A 189 0.71 4.53 -7.74
N GLY A 190 1.15 5.80 -7.75
CA GLY A 190 2.57 6.13 -7.63
C GLY A 190 3.16 5.62 -6.32
N THR A 191 2.49 5.88 -5.21
CA THR A 191 2.96 5.47 -3.87
C THR A 191 2.94 3.95 -3.70
N ASP A 192 1.85 3.29 -4.07
CA ASP A 192 1.67 1.86 -3.84
C ASP A 192 2.64 1.02 -4.68
N ILE A 193 2.71 1.31 -5.98
CA ILE A 193 3.61 0.60 -6.89
C ILE A 193 5.07 0.94 -6.60
N GLY A 194 5.37 2.23 -6.34
CA GLY A 194 6.73 2.72 -6.06
C GLY A 194 7.37 2.03 -4.88
N GLY A 195 6.62 1.76 -3.82
CA GLY A 195 7.05 1.04 -2.63
C GLY A 195 7.62 -0.36 -2.91
N SER A 196 7.27 -0.96 -4.05
CA SER A 196 7.79 -2.27 -4.44
C SER A 196 9.22 -2.24 -4.99
N ALA A 197 9.78 -1.07 -5.35
CA ALA A 197 11.07 -0.95 -6.02
C ALA A 197 12.27 -1.35 -5.14
N THR A 198 12.18 -1.12 -3.82
CA THR A 198 13.26 -1.40 -2.87
C THR A 198 12.79 -2.28 -1.70
N PRO A 199 13.73 -2.92 -0.98
CA PRO A 199 13.40 -3.72 0.21
C PRO A 199 12.69 -2.96 1.32
N ILE A 200 12.88 -1.64 1.42
CA ILE A 200 12.35 -0.80 2.52
C ILE A 200 11.16 0.08 2.10
N GLY A 201 10.83 0.13 0.81
CA GLY A 201 9.77 1.00 0.31
C GLY A 201 8.36 0.61 0.77
N ALA A 202 8.18 -0.59 1.30
CA ALA A 202 6.94 -1.01 1.93
C ALA A 202 7.22 -1.98 3.09
N SER A 203 6.44 -1.85 4.16
CA SER A 203 6.53 -2.74 5.34
C SER A 203 6.38 -4.22 4.98
N ALA A 204 5.55 -4.55 3.99
CA ALA A 204 5.36 -5.91 3.49
C ALA A 204 6.65 -6.51 2.92
N ASN A 205 7.48 -5.71 2.22
CA ASN A 205 8.75 -6.18 1.67
C ASN A 205 9.73 -6.55 2.80
N VAL A 206 9.81 -5.69 3.83
CA VAL A 206 10.67 -5.91 5.01
C VAL A 206 10.30 -7.21 5.70
N VAL A 207 9.00 -7.42 5.95
CA VAL A 207 8.49 -8.64 6.60
C VAL A 207 8.75 -9.86 5.72
N GLY A 208 8.46 -9.80 4.41
CA GLY A 208 8.69 -10.91 3.48
C GLY A 208 10.16 -11.31 3.39
N ILE A 209 11.07 -10.33 3.31
CA ILE A 209 12.52 -10.57 3.27
C ILE A 209 13.02 -11.16 4.61
N ALA A 210 12.54 -10.64 5.73
CA ALA A 210 12.90 -11.14 7.05
C ALA A 210 12.41 -12.59 7.25
N THR A 211 11.22 -12.91 6.77
CA THR A 211 10.67 -14.29 6.82
C THR A 211 11.50 -15.22 5.94
N ALA A 212 11.83 -14.83 4.71
CA ALA A 212 12.70 -15.60 3.84
C ALA A 212 14.09 -15.86 4.47
N ALA A 213 14.65 -14.86 5.16
CA ALA A 213 15.93 -15.00 5.85
C ALA A 213 15.87 -16.01 7.02
N ARG A 214 14.76 -16.07 7.76
CA ARG A 214 14.54 -17.07 8.84
C ARG A 214 14.52 -18.50 8.29
N GLU A 215 14.01 -18.67 7.07
CA GLU A 215 13.99 -19.96 6.35
C GLU A 215 15.32 -20.23 5.60
N GLY A 216 16.39 -19.48 5.88
CA GLY A 216 17.72 -19.68 5.29
C GLY A 216 17.90 -19.03 3.91
N HIS A 217 16.92 -18.29 3.40
CA HIS A 217 16.97 -17.64 2.10
C HIS A 217 17.30 -16.15 2.23
N ILE A 218 18.58 -15.79 2.21
CA ILE A 218 19.03 -14.40 2.34
C ILE A 218 18.88 -13.67 1.01
N ILE A 219 17.99 -12.68 0.98
CA ILE A 219 17.79 -11.78 -0.17
C ILE A 219 18.58 -10.49 0.07
N LYS A 220 19.69 -10.31 -0.66
CA LYS A 220 20.51 -9.10 -0.57
C LYS A 220 19.80 -7.94 -1.29
N TRP A 221 20.04 -6.70 -0.80
CA TRP A 221 19.50 -5.46 -1.36
C TRP A 221 19.63 -5.38 -2.88
N GLY A 222 20.85 -5.50 -3.41
CA GLY A 222 21.10 -5.41 -4.84
C GLY A 222 20.40 -6.50 -5.66
N LYS A 223 20.23 -7.72 -5.10
CA LYS A 223 19.47 -8.79 -5.75
C LYS A 223 18.00 -8.44 -5.83
N TYR A 224 17.44 -7.91 -4.75
CA TYR A 224 16.04 -7.47 -4.72
C TYR A 224 15.78 -6.36 -5.76
N CYS A 225 16.53 -5.25 -5.68
CA CYS A 225 16.35 -4.11 -6.59
C CYS A 225 16.59 -4.48 -8.06
N LYS A 226 17.51 -5.39 -8.35
CA LYS A 226 17.79 -5.85 -9.71
C LYS A 226 16.53 -6.41 -10.41
N TYR A 227 15.66 -7.09 -9.67
CA TYR A 227 14.46 -7.71 -10.22
C TYR A 227 13.21 -6.85 -10.00
N MET A 228 13.11 -6.20 -8.85
CA MET A 228 11.90 -5.44 -8.50
C MET A 228 11.87 -4.05 -9.13
N ALA A 229 13.00 -3.32 -9.16
CA ALA A 229 12.98 -1.96 -9.69
C ALA A 229 12.60 -1.89 -11.18
N PRO A 230 13.11 -2.75 -12.11
CA PRO A 230 12.63 -2.74 -13.48
C PRO A 230 11.16 -3.09 -13.61
N ALA A 231 10.66 -4.07 -12.84
CA ALA A 231 9.25 -4.41 -12.82
C ALA A 231 8.40 -3.23 -12.39
N THR A 232 8.80 -2.55 -11.30
CA THR A 232 8.12 -1.35 -10.78
C THR A 232 8.08 -0.24 -11.81
N ILE A 233 9.20 0.06 -12.49
CA ILE A 233 9.26 1.12 -13.53
C ILE A 233 8.26 0.81 -14.66
N ILE A 234 8.20 -0.43 -15.12
CA ILE A 234 7.29 -0.81 -16.21
C ILE A 234 5.84 -0.74 -15.74
N VAL A 235 5.53 -1.19 -14.51
CA VAL A 235 4.17 -1.11 -13.97
C VAL A 235 3.73 0.34 -13.76
N VAL A 236 4.62 1.22 -13.31
CA VAL A 236 4.36 2.67 -13.22
C VAL A 236 4.05 3.25 -14.62
N ALA A 237 4.83 2.88 -15.63
CA ALA A 237 4.61 3.34 -17.01
C ALA A 237 3.26 2.83 -17.58
N ILE A 238 2.92 1.56 -17.35
CA ILE A 238 1.62 0.99 -17.73
C ILE A 238 0.48 1.75 -17.04
N SER A 239 0.61 2.00 -15.75
CA SER A 239 -0.41 2.68 -14.96
C SER A 239 -0.61 4.13 -15.41
N LEU A 240 0.49 4.85 -15.71
CA LEU A 240 0.45 6.20 -16.27
C LEU A 240 -0.30 6.21 -17.63
N ALA A 241 0.06 5.29 -18.53
CA ALA A 241 -0.61 5.17 -19.82
C ALA A 241 -2.11 4.88 -19.66
N MET A 242 -2.48 4.00 -18.72
CA MET A 242 -3.89 3.68 -18.46
C MET A 242 -4.67 4.84 -17.85
N ILE A 243 -4.05 5.65 -16.98
CA ILE A 243 -4.68 6.87 -16.46
C ILE A 243 -4.92 7.85 -17.61
N TYR A 244 -3.95 8.03 -18.51
CA TYR A 244 -4.10 8.91 -19.67
C TYR A 244 -5.25 8.46 -20.57
N VAL A 245 -5.31 7.19 -20.94
CA VAL A 245 -6.38 6.65 -21.78
C VAL A 245 -7.77 6.79 -21.14
N ARG A 246 -7.84 6.78 -19.80
CA ARG A 246 -9.14 6.81 -19.11
C ARG A 246 -9.64 8.22 -18.80
N TYR A 247 -8.74 9.16 -18.54
CA TYR A 247 -9.09 10.46 -17.94
C TYR A 247 -8.67 11.68 -18.78
N LEU A 248 -7.87 11.48 -19.83
CA LEU A 248 -7.49 12.49 -20.81
C LEU A 248 -8.06 12.15 -22.18
#